data_c5adb03ab6c632e6214597d59950fee6
#
_entry.id   c5adb03ab6c632e6214597d59950fee6
#
_cell.length_a   1.000
_cell.length_b   1.000
_cell.length_c   1.000
_cell.angle_alpha   90.00
_cell.angle_beta   90.00
_cell.angle_gamma   90.00
#
_symmetry.space_group_name_H-M   'P 1'
#
loop_
_entity.id
_entity.type
_entity.pdbx_description
1 polymer ?
#
loop_
_entity_poly.entity_id
_entity_poly.type
_entity_poly.pdbx_seq_one_letter_code
_entity_poly.pdbx_strand_id
1 'polypeptide(L)'
;MSSTYSKIKTIAEDTNLTEDQVAMVLYDYLCWCLQEILIDGESKTLFGTLSLDKNDRLFLENDKFGLISLIGKSDIKMIRKIAENGPDLKIFEM
;
A
#
# COMPACT_ATOMS: atom_id res chain seq x y z
N MET A 1 -4.47 5.93 -16.97
CA MET A 1 -4.06 5.12 -15.78
C MET A 1 -4.20 3.65 -16.10
N SER A 2 -3.25 2.86 -15.67
CA SER A 2 -3.32 1.41 -15.84
C SER A 2 -4.31 0.80 -14.86
N SER A 3 -5.07 -0.19 -15.33
CA SER A 3 -5.98 -0.95 -14.48
C SER A 3 -5.20 -1.88 -13.54
N THR A 4 -5.88 -2.43 -12.54
CA THR A 4 -5.30 -3.46 -11.67
C THR A 4 -4.84 -4.66 -12.49
N TYR A 5 -5.61 -5.04 -13.49
CA TYR A 5 -5.25 -6.15 -14.38
C TYR A 5 -3.96 -5.87 -15.15
N SER A 6 -3.80 -4.65 -15.69
CA SER A 6 -2.57 -4.25 -16.38
C SER A 6 -1.34 -4.32 -15.48
N LYS A 7 -1.51 -3.91 -14.22
CA LYS A 7 -0.42 -3.98 -13.23
C LYS A 7 -0.03 -5.42 -12.92
N ILE A 8 -1.01 -6.29 -12.74
CA ILE A 8 -0.78 -7.71 -12.49
C ILE A 8 -0.01 -8.32 -13.65
N LYS A 9 -0.42 -8.02 -14.89
CA LYS A 9 0.26 -8.52 -16.08
C LYS A 9 1.71 -8.04 -16.15
N THR A 10 1.95 -6.76 -15.91
CA THR A 10 3.29 -6.18 -15.92
C THR A 10 4.17 -6.80 -14.83
N ILE A 11 3.65 -6.94 -13.61
CA ILE A 11 4.38 -7.56 -12.51
C ILE A 11 4.70 -9.02 -12.82
N ALA A 12 3.76 -9.74 -13.42
CA ALA A 12 3.97 -11.13 -13.80
C ALA A 12 5.12 -11.27 -14.80
N GLU A 13 5.18 -10.38 -15.79
CA GLU A 13 6.27 -10.34 -16.77
C GLU A 13 7.61 -10.01 -16.11
N ASP A 14 7.63 -9.00 -15.22
CA ASP A 14 8.85 -8.55 -14.55
C ASP A 14 9.42 -9.59 -13.58
N THR A 15 8.56 -10.38 -12.95
CA THR A 15 8.96 -11.34 -11.92
C THR A 15 9.02 -12.78 -12.41
N ASN A 16 8.63 -13.01 -13.65
CA ASN A 16 8.54 -14.36 -14.25
C ASN A 16 7.58 -15.26 -13.46
N LEU A 17 6.50 -14.69 -12.94
CA LEU A 17 5.41 -15.41 -12.29
C LEU A 17 4.19 -15.42 -13.21
N THR A 18 3.23 -16.30 -12.94
CA THR A 18 1.95 -16.25 -13.63
C THR A 18 1.09 -15.11 -13.11
N GLU A 19 0.15 -14.66 -13.92
CA GLU A 19 -0.80 -13.62 -13.50
C GLU A 19 -1.61 -14.07 -12.27
N ASP A 20 -2.01 -15.34 -12.22
CA ASP A 20 -2.74 -15.90 -11.08
C ASP A 20 -1.89 -15.88 -9.80
N GLN A 21 -0.60 -16.22 -9.90
CA GLN A 21 0.31 -16.16 -8.75
C GLN A 21 0.46 -14.74 -8.23
N VAL A 22 0.62 -13.77 -9.11
CA VAL A 22 0.73 -12.35 -8.73
C VAL A 22 -0.56 -11.88 -8.07
N ALA A 23 -1.71 -12.20 -8.66
CA ALA A 23 -3.00 -11.83 -8.11
C ALA A 23 -3.22 -12.39 -6.71
N MET A 24 -2.86 -13.66 -6.49
CA MET A 24 -2.97 -14.31 -5.19
C MET A 24 -2.10 -13.63 -4.13
N VAL A 25 -0.86 -13.32 -4.45
CA VAL A 25 0.07 -12.66 -3.53
C VAL A 25 -0.44 -11.27 -3.16
N LEU A 26 -0.85 -10.48 -4.15
CA LEU A 26 -1.37 -9.13 -3.92
C LEU A 26 -2.65 -9.16 -3.09
N TYR A 27 -3.55 -10.08 -3.40
CA TYR A 27 -4.81 -10.23 -2.67
C TYR A 27 -4.55 -10.61 -1.20
N ASP A 28 -3.67 -11.58 -0.98
CA ASP A 28 -3.33 -12.03 0.38
C ASP A 28 -2.70 -10.90 1.18
N TYR A 29 -1.78 -10.15 0.57
CA TYR A 29 -1.16 -8.98 1.20
C TYR A 29 -2.21 -7.95 1.61
N LEU A 30 -3.15 -7.63 0.71
CA LEU A 30 -4.22 -6.68 0.99
C LEU A 30 -5.13 -7.17 2.13
N CYS A 31 -5.47 -8.45 2.14
CA CYS A 31 -6.29 -9.04 3.20
C CYS A 31 -5.63 -8.92 4.57
N TRP A 32 -4.33 -9.18 4.66
CA TRP A 32 -3.57 -9.03 5.89
C TRP A 32 -3.56 -7.58 6.39
N CYS A 33 -3.35 -6.62 5.49
CA CYS A 33 -3.40 -5.21 5.84
C CYS A 33 -4.77 -4.80 6.38
N LEU A 34 -5.84 -5.24 5.72
CA LEU A 34 -7.20 -4.95 6.16
C LEU A 34 -7.52 -5.56 7.53
N GLN A 35 -7.08 -6.79 7.76
CA GLN A 35 -7.26 -7.44 9.06
C GLN A 35 -6.53 -6.70 10.18
N GLU A 36 -5.30 -6.30 9.94
CA GLU A 36 -4.52 -5.55 10.92
C GLU A 36 -5.17 -4.20 11.24
N ILE A 37 -5.68 -3.49 10.25
CA ILE A 37 -6.39 -2.22 10.46
C ILE A 37 -7.64 -2.44 11.32
N LEU A 38 -8.39 -3.52 11.07
CA LEU A 38 -9.60 -3.81 11.83
C LEU A 38 -9.33 -4.25 13.26
N ILE A 39 -8.24 -4.99 13.49
CA ILE A 39 -7.90 -5.54 14.81
C ILE A 39 -7.10 -4.54 15.64
N ASP A 40 -6.04 -3.97 15.06
CA ASP A 40 -5.06 -3.15 15.77
C ASP A 40 -5.22 -1.64 15.50
N GLY A 41 -6.08 -1.26 14.56
CA GLY A 41 -6.28 0.13 14.14
C GLY A 41 -5.20 0.65 13.20
N GLU A 42 -4.18 -0.15 12.91
CA GLU A 42 -3.11 0.23 12.00
C GLU A 42 -2.52 -0.99 11.29
N SER A 43 -1.88 -0.75 10.14
CA SER A 43 -1.16 -1.77 9.39
C SER A 43 0.08 -1.16 8.74
N LYS A 44 1.22 -1.81 8.89
CA LYS A 44 2.46 -1.42 8.21
C LYS A 44 2.44 -1.94 6.79
N THR A 45 2.51 -1.02 5.83
CA THR A 45 2.49 -1.35 4.41
C THR A 45 3.81 -0.98 3.74
N LEU A 46 3.94 -1.35 2.46
CA LEU A 46 5.13 -1.00 1.68
C LEU A 46 5.35 0.52 1.55
N PHE A 47 4.31 1.33 1.73
CA PHE A 47 4.40 2.78 1.60
C PHE A 47 4.37 3.52 2.94
N GLY A 48 4.28 2.80 4.04
CA GLY A 48 4.21 3.36 5.37
C GLY A 48 3.13 2.70 6.21
N THR A 49 2.77 3.31 7.33
CA THR A 49 1.75 2.78 8.23
C THR A 49 0.40 3.37 7.91
N LEU A 50 -0.56 2.53 7.53
CA LEU A 50 -1.96 2.91 7.41
C LEU A 50 -2.61 2.84 8.79
N SER A 51 -3.40 3.85 9.15
CA SER A 51 -4.10 3.88 10.42
C SER A 51 -5.48 4.50 10.28
N LEU A 52 -6.38 4.12 11.18
CA LEU A 52 -7.69 4.74 11.31
C LEU A 52 -7.70 5.61 12.57
N ASP A 53 -8.24 6.83 12.47
CA ASP A 53 -8.48 7.65 13.64
C ASP A 53 -9.83 7.30 14.27
N LYS A 54 -10.19 7.98 15.37
CA LYS A 54 -11.47 7.78 16.06
C LYS A 54 -12.71 8.15 15.23
N ASN A 55 -12.53 8.82 14.09
CA ASN A 55 -13.61 9.18 13.16
C ASN A 55 -13.62 8.27 11.92
N ASP A 56 -12.92 7.15 11.97
CA ASP A 56 -12.75 6.20 10.87
C ASP A 56 -12.12 6.82 9.62
N ARG A 57 -11.30 7.83 9.79
CA ARG A 57 -10.53 8.42 8.71
C ARG A 57 -9.22 7.66 8.52
N LEU A 58 -8.89 7.40 7.27
CA LEU A 58 -7.69 6.67 6.91
C LEU A 58 -6.52 7.63 6.72
N PHE A 59 -5.40 7.34 7.40
CA PHE A 59 -4.16 8.09 7.30
C PHE A 59 -3.03 7.17 6.89
N LEU A 60 -2.09 7.72 6.13
CA LEU A 60 -0.82 7.06 5.81
C LEU A 60 0.31 7.84 6.48
N GLU A 61 1.06 7.18 7.35
CA GLU A 61 2.26 7.75 7.95
C GLU A 61 3.49 7.19 7.24
N ASN A 62 4.30 8.07 6.68
CA ASN A 62 5.52 7.72 5.96
C ASN A 62 6.70 8.45 6.59
N ASP A 63 7.80 7.76 6.82
CA ASP A 63 8.99 8.31 7.49
C ASP A 63 9.53 9.55 6.80
N LYS A 64 9.39 9.66 5.49
CA LYS A 64 9.91 10.77 4.72
C LYS A 64 8.93 11.95 4.63
N PHE A 65 7.64 11.67 4.50
CA PHE A 65 6.62 12.69 4.23
C PHE A 65 5.71 12.98 5.42
N GLY A 66 5.83 12.22 6.51
CA GLY A 66 5.01 12.40 7.70
C GLY A 66 3.62 11.81 7.55
N LEU A 67 2.65 12.42 8.24
CA LEU A 67 1.26 11.94 8.27
C LEU A 67 0.46 12.54 7.12
N ILE A 68 -0.21 11.70 6.35
CA ILE A 68 -0.98 12.08 5.18
C ILE A 68 -2.41 11.56 5.35
N SER A 69 -3.38 12.46 5.25
CA SER A 69 -4.78 12.07 5.17
C SER A 69 -5.09 11.61 3.75
N LEU A 70 -5.74 10.46 3.58
CA LEU A 70 -6.01 9.89 2.26
C LEU A 70 -7.33 10.39 1.64
N ILE A 71 -7.72 11.65 1.88
CA ILE A 71 -9.02 12.18 1.47
C ILE A 71 -8.92 13.31 0.44
N GLY A 72 -7.84 14.07 0.35
CA GLY A 72 -7.73 15.26 -0.50
C GLY A 72 -6.94 15.05 -1.79
N LYS A 73 -7.11 15.98 -2.75
CA LYS A 73 -6.33 15.95 -4.00
C LYS A 73 -4.84 16.15 -3.76
N SER A 74 -4.46 16.94 -2.77
CA SER A 74 -3.06 17.13 -2.38
C SER A 74 -2.45 15.84 -1.86
N ASP A 75 -3.26 14.99 -1.23
CA ASP A 75 -2.82 13.71 -0.70
C ASP A 75 -2.49 12.73 -1.82
N ILE A 76 -3.22 12.81 -2.94
CA ILE A 76 -2.93 11.99 -4.12
C ILE A 76 -1.54 12.33 -4.68
N LYS A 77 -1.18 13.60 -4.73
CA LYS A 77 0.17 14.01 -5.15
C LYS A 77 1.24 13.47 -4.22
N MET A 78 0.97 13.49 -2.92
CA MET A 78 1.90 12.96 -1.92
C MET A 78 2.06 11.45 -2.06
N ILE A 79 0.95 10.73 -2.27
CA ILE A 79 0.98 9.28 -2.51
C ILE A 79 1.80 8.95 -3.75
N ARG A 80 1.68 9.74 -4.82
CA ARG A 80 2.50 9.57 -6.03
C ARG A 80 3.98 9.73 -5.73
N LYS A 81 4.36 10.73 -4.94
CA LYS A 81 5.76 10.92 -4.55
C LYS A 81 6.29 9.75 -3.75
N ILE A 82 5.49 9.20 -2.84
CA ILE A 82 5.86 8.01 -2.07
C ILE A 82 6.07 6.83 -3.02
N ALA A 83 5.16 6.64 -3.97
CA ALA A 83 5.26 5.56 -4.95
C ALA A 83 6.49 5.70 -5.85
N GLU A 84 6.85 6.93 -6.26
CA GLU A 84 8.03 7.21 -7.06
C GLU A 84 9.34 6.91 -6.31
N ASN A 85 9.34 7.05 -4.98
CA ASN A 85 10.49 6.72 -4.14
C ASN A 85 10.60 5.22 -3.83
N GLY A 86 9.61 4.45 -4.23
CA GLY A 86 9.57 3.01 -4.04
C GLY A 86 9.03 2.58 -2.68
N PRO A 87 8.94 1.28 -2.45
CA PRO A 87 8.39 0.72 -1.21
C PRO A 87 9.31 0.94 -0.01
N ASP A 88 8.72 0.93 1.18
CA ASP A 88 9.47 0.96 2.43
C ASP A 88 9.99 -0.43 2.73
N LEU A 89 11.28 -0.64 2.46
CA LEU A 89 11.91 -1.95 2.65
C LEU A 89 12.18 -2.30 4.11
N LYS A 90 12.04 -1.35 5.03
CA LYS A 90 12.26 -1.60 6.46
C LYS A 90 11.29 -2.63 7.03
N ILE A 91 10.10 -2.73 6.47
CA ILE A 91 9.12 -3.72 6.95
C ILE A 91 9.55 -5.15 6.71
N PHE A 92 10.49 -5.39 5.78
CA PHE A 92 11.03 -6.71 5.52
C PHE A 92 12.16 -7.11 6.45
N GLU A 93 12.66 -6.19 7.26
CA GLU A 93 13.75 -6.43 8.21
C GLU A 93 13.23 -6.88 9.59
N MET A 94 11.94 -6.97 9.76
CA MET A 94 11.32 -7.33 11.03
C MET A 94 11.30 -8.83 11.26
#